data_eb2bef3d8f92ddd705aba5fc10536af1
#
_entry.id   eb2bef3d8f92ddd705aba5fc10536af1
#
_cell.length_a   1.000
_cell.length_b   1.000
_cell.length_c   1.000
_cell.angle_alpha   90.00
_cell.angle_beta   90.00
_cell.angle_gamma   90.00
#
_symmetry.space_group_name_H-M   'P 1'
#
loop_
_entity.id
_entity.type
_entity.pdbx_description
1 polymer ?
#
loop_
_entity_poly.entity_id
_entity_poly.type
_entity_poly.pdbx_seq_one_letter_code
_entity_poly.pdbx_strand_id
1 'polypeptide(L)'
;MTKRVPPIKIKLTATTLEDLTYWQENNPKTVQRINVLLESILIDPERGIGKPEKLKYELSGYWSRRINHRDRIVYQISKNAVIILQLRDHY
;
A
#
# COMPACT_ATOMS: atom_id res chain seq x y z
N MET A 1 -27.34 3.28 -7.01
CA MET A 1 -26.18 2.55 -6.62
C MET A 1 -25.01 3.44 -6.29
N THR A 2 -24.44 3.17 -5.16
CA THR A 2 -23.34 4.00 -4.70
C THR A 2 -22.02 3.40 -5.14
N LYS A 3 -21.15 4.22 -5.62
CA LYS A 3 -19.80 3.80 -5.90
C LYS A 3 -18.85 4.67 -5.18
N ARG A 4 -17.68 4.11 -4.99
CA ARG A 4 -16.59 4.91 -4.48
C ARG A 4 -16.32 6.04 -5.45
N VAL A 5 -16.26 7.23 -4.94
CA VAL A 5 -16.03 8.40 -5.78
C VAL A 5 -14.56 8.50 -6.13
N PRO A 6 -14.21 8.37 -7.40
CA PRO A 6 -12.84 8.60 -7.81
C PRO A 6 -12.58 10.10 -7.91
N PRO A 7 -11.34 10.49 -7.84
CA PRO A 7 -10.21 9.62 -7.57
C PRO A 7 -9.98 9.49 -6.08
N ILE A 8 -9.62 8.29 -5.66
CA ILE A 8 -9.04 8.14 -4.36
C ILE A 8 -7.59 8.55 -4.51
N LYS A 9 -7.16 9.45 -3.66
CA LYS A 9 -5.79 9.92 -3.73
C LYS A 9 -4.88 8.98 -2.96
N ILE A 10 -3.67 8.80 -3.48
CA ILE A 10 -2.64 8.09 -2.73
C ILE A 10 -1.70 9.14 -2.15
N LYS A 11 -1.47 9.05 -0.84
CA LYS A 11 -0.52 9.92 -0.15
C LYS A 11 0.62 9.08 0.36
N LEU A 12 1.82 9.60 0.22
CA LEU A 12 3.03 8.90 0.61
C LEU A 12 3.66 9.60 1.81
N THR A 13 4.10 8.79 2.78
CA THR A 13 4.85 9.32 3.92
C THR A 13 6.31 9.44 3.56
N ALA A 14 7.07 10.10 4.42
CA ALA A 14 8.53 10.20 4.24
C ALA A 14 9.17 8.82 4.20
N THR A 15 8.74 7.92 5.09
CA THR A 15 9.24 6.55 5.11
C THR A 15 8.95 5.85 3.79
N THR A 16 7.75 6.05 3.25
CA THR A 16 7.38 5.43 1.98
C THR A 16 8.26 5.92 0.84
N LEU A 17 8.57 7.21 0.82
CA LEU A 17 9.44 7.76 -0.22
C LEU A 17 10.85 7.17 -0.13
N GLU A 18 11.37 7.01 1.09
CA GLU A 18 12.64 6.36 1.30
C GLU A 18 12.62 4.91 0.82
N ASP A 19 11.56 4.20 1.14
CA ASP A 19 11.41 2.81 0.73
C ASP A 19 11.36 2.70 -0.79
N LEU A 20 10.66 3.61 -1.43
CA LEU A 20 10.57 3.60 -2.90
C LEU A 20 11.95 3.81 -3.52
N THR A 21 12.70 4.76 -2.98
CA THR A 21 14.07 4.99 -3.45
C THR A 21 14.93 3.74 -3.28
N TYR A 22 14.78 3.08 -2.13
CA TYR A 22 15.49 1.83 -1.89
C TYR A 22 15.20 0.81 -3.00
N TRP A 23 13.92 0.62 -3.32
CA TRP A 23 13.55 -0.35 -4.34
C TRP A 23 14.00 0.06 -5.73
N GLN A 24 13.94 1.36 -6.04
CA GLN A 24 14.43 1.86 -7.33
C GLN A 24 15.90 1.57 -7.52
N GLU A 25 16.68 1.64 -6.46
CA GLU A 25 18.12 1.42 -6.51
C GLU A 25 18.51 -0.05 -6.43
N ASN A 26 17.73 -0.84 -5.72
CA ASN A 26 18.13 -2.21 -5.40
C ASN A 26 17.34 -3.29 -6.15
N ASN A 27 16.12 -3.01 -6.55
CA ASN A 27 15.31 -4.00 -7.24
C ASN A 27 14.18 -3.36 -8.04
N PRO A 28 14.47 -2.89 -9.25
CA PRO A 28 13.45 -2.21 -10.07
C PRO A 28 12.22 -3.06 -10.35
N LYS A 29 12.34 -4.39 -10.38
CA LYS A 29 11.17 -5.24 -10.58
C LYS A 29 10.20 -5.12 -9.44
N THR A 30 10.69 -4.90 -8.23
CA THR A 30 9.82 -4.68 -7.08
C THR A 30 9.04 -3.39 -7.24
N VAL A 31 9.64 -2.36 -7.85
CA VAL A 31 8.90 -1.13 -8.14
C VAL A 31 7.70 -1.43 -9.04
N GLN A 32 7.87 -2.27 -10.05
CA GLN A 32 6.76 -2.65 -10.93
C GLN A 32 5.66 -3.36 -10.14
N ARG A 33 6.06 -4.27 -9.26
CA ARG A 33 5.09 -4.98 -8.41
C ARG A 33 4.34 -4.01 -7.51
N ILE A 34 5.06 -3.06 -6.92
CA ILE A 34 4.44 -2.04 -6.07
C ILE A 34 3.42 -1.22 -6.87
N ASN A 35 3.76 -0.83 -8.09
CA ASN A 35 2.85 -0.05 -8.91
C ASN A 35 1.56 -0.82 -9.20
N VAL A 36 1.66 -2.11 -9.49
CA VAL A 36 0.48 -2.94 -9.73
C VAL A 36 -0.37 -3.02 -8.47
N LEU A 37 0.26 -3.15 -7.30
CA LEU A 37 -0.47 -3.18 -6.04
C LEU A 37 -1.15 -1.86 -5.74
N LEU A 38 -0.50 -0.74 -6.02
CA LEU A 38 -1.09 0.57 -5.80
C LEU A 38 -2.30 0.77 -6.71
N GLU A 39 -2.23 0.32 -7.95
CA GLU A 39 -3.38 0.38 -8.84
C GLU A 39 -4.55 -0.43 -8.29
N SER A 40 -4.26 -1.62 -7.77
CA SER A 40 -5.30 -2.45 -7.19
C SER A 40 -5.93 -1.79 -5.96
N ILE A 41 -5.11 -1.13 -5.14
CA ILE A 41 -5.61 -0.40 -3.97
C ILE A 41 -6.53 0.74 -4.40
N LEU A 42 -6.18 1.44 -5.47
CA LEU A 42 -7.02 2.52 -5.98
C LEU A 42 -8.37 2.02 -6.46
N ILE A 43 -8.40 0.82 -7.04
CA ILE A 43 -9.65 0.24 -7.50
C ILE A 43 -10.51 -0.15 -6.30
N ASP A 44 -9.93 -0.84 -5.33
CA ASP A 44 -10.65 -1.25 -4.12
C ASP A 44 -9.64 -1.46 -3.00
N PRO A 45 -9.58 -0.53 -2.02
CA PRO A 45 -8.59 -0.64 -0.96
C PRO A 45 -8.73 -1.87 -0.07
N GLU A 46 -9.88 -2.55 -0.12
CA GLU A 46 -10.12 -3.69 0.77
C GLU A 46 -10.08 -5.03 0.04
N ARG A 47 -10.02 -5.02 -1.28
CA ARG A 47 -10.03 -6.24 -2.09
C ARG A 47 -9.06 -6.13 -3.24
N GLY A 48 -8.62 -7.27 -3.72
CA GLY A 48 -7.75 -7.31 -4.89
C GLY A 48 -6.52 -8.15 -4.65
N ILE A 49 -5.46 -7.86 -5.38
CA ILE A 49 -4.25 -8.68 -5.35
C ILE A 49 -3.41 -8.38 -4.12
N GLY A 50 -2.48 -9.29 -3.83
CA GLY A 50 -1.54 -9.11 -2.72
C GLY A 50 -2.10 -9.46 -1.36
N LYS A 51 -3.23 -10.15 -1.31
CA LYS A 51 -3.87 -10.59 -0.06
C LYS A 51 -4.12 -9.42 0.89
N PRO A 52 -5.02 -8.48 0.54
CA PRO A 52 -5.35 -7.39 1.45
C PRO A 52 -5.82 -7.94 2.80
N GLU A 53 -5.30 -7.36 3.85
CA GLU A 53 -5.55 -7.89 5.19
C GLU A 53 -5.60 -6.74 6.18
N LYS A 54 -6.64 -6.73 7.02
CA LYS A 54 -6.71 -5.79 8.13
C LYS A 54 -5.71 -6.20 9.19
N LEU A 55 -4.98 -5.25 9.70
CA LEU A 55 -4.02 -5.50 10.77
C LEU A 55 -4.69 -5.33 12.12
N LYS A 56 -4.08 -5.89 13.15
CA LYS A 56 -4.65 -5.97 14.49
C LYS A 56 -3.74 -5.35 15.52
N TYR A 57 -4.27 -5.24 16.73
CA TYR A 57 -3.55 -4.78 17.91
C TYR A 57 -3.02 -3.36 17.67
N GLU A 58 -1.75 -3.15 17.83
CA GLU A 58 -1.16 -1.81 17.68
C GLU A 58 -1.29 -1.25 16.29
N LEU A 59 -1.49 -2.12 15.29
CA LEU A 59 -1.66 -1.70 13.91
C LEU A 59 -3.13 -1.71 13.49
N SER A 60 -4.03 -1.78 14.45
CA SER A 60 -5.46 -1.72 14.19
C SER A 60 -5.79 -0.43 13.42
N GLY A 61 -6.62 -0.57 12.39
CA GLY A 61 -6.95 0.56 11.53
C GLY A 61 -6.12 0.63 10.26
N TYR A 62 -5.10 -0.20 10.17
CA TYR A 62 -4.25 -0.27 8.99
C TYR A 62 -4.52 -1.55 8.23
N TRP A 63 -4.05 -1.57 6.99
CA TRP A 63 -4.16 -2.70 6.08
C TRP A 63 -2.80 -3.02 5.53
N SER A 64 -2.62 -4.25 5.05
CA SER A 64 -1.40 -4.61 4.35
C SER A 64 -1.70 -5.41 3.10
N ARG A 65 -0.78 -5.34 2.14
CA ARG A 65 -0.75 -6.23 0.98
C ARG A 65 0.67 -6.71 0.79
N ARG A 66 0.81 -7.92 0.32
CA ARG A 66 2.13 -8.53 0.14
C ARG A 66 2.80 -8.03 -1.12
N ILE A 67 4.01 -7.52 -0.97
CA ILE A 67 4.88 -7.23 -2.09
C ILE A 67 5.62 -8.51 -2.48
N ASN A 68 6.17 -9.18 -1.47
CA ASN A 68 6.87 -10.46 -1.62
C ASN A 68 6.71 -11.22 -0.30
N HIS A 69 7.50 -12.27 -0.08
CA HIS A 69 7.39 -13.06 1.15
C HIS A 69 7.65 -12.26 2.41
N ARG A 70 8.44 -11.22 2.30
CA ARG A 70 8.95 -10.50 3.45
C ARG A 70 8.36 -9.11 3.58
N ASP A 71 8.24 -8.43 2.46
CA ASP A 71 7.89 -7.01 2.47
C ASP A 71 6.41 -6.82 2.17
N ARG A 72 5.84 -5.80 2.79
CA ARG A 72 4.43 -5.49 2.62
C ARG A 72 4.24 -4.00 2.41
N ILE A 73 3.20 -3.67 1.67
CA ILE A 73 2.66 -2.32 1.68
C ILE A 73 1.75 -2.24 2.89
N VAL A 74 2.00 -1.29 3.76
CA VAL A 74 1.09 -1.00 4.87
C VAL A 74 0.43 0.33 4.59
N TYR A 75 -0.89 0.37 4.69
CA TYR A 75 -1.62 1.59 4.34
C TYR A 75 -2.82 1.77 5.25
N GLN A 76 -3.31 3.00 5.25
CA GLN A 76 -4.49 3.40 6.00
C GLN A 76 -5.50 3.96 5.01
N ILE A 77 -6.76 3.54 5.16
CA ILE A 77 -7.83 4.05 4.32
C ILE A 77 -8.44 5.23 5.06
N SER A 78 -8.41 6.39 4.42
CA SER A 78 -9.11 7.53 4.97
C SER A 78 -10.22 7.92 4.01
N LYS A 79 -10.93 8.98 4.31
CA LYS A 79 -12.16 9.31 3.61
C LYS A 79 -11.96 9.46 2.10
N ASN A 80 -10.94 10.19 1.69
CA ASN A 80 -10.69 10.48 0.28
C ASN A 80 -9.31 10.05 -0.17
N ALA A 81 -8.61 9.27 0.65
CA ALA A 81 -7.23 8.96 0.36
C ALA A 81 -6.83 7.63 0.95
N VAL A 82 -5.82 7.05 0.37
CA VAL A 82 -5.11 5.92 0.96
C VAL A 82 -3.72 6.44 1.29
N ILE A 83 -3.34 6.31 2.54
CA ILE A 83 -2.04 6.79 3.01
C ILE A 83 -1.11 5.60 3.09
N ILE A 84 -0.04 5.65 2.34
CA ILE A 84 0.94 4.55 2.30
C ILE A 84 1.99 4.83 3.37
N LEU A 85 2.11 3.91 4.31
CA LEU A 85 2.98 4.09 5.47
C LEU A 85 4.34 3.48 5.29
N GLN A 86 4.42 2.40 4.54
CA GLN A 86 5.70 1.76 4.26
C GLN A 86 5.59 0.83 3.05
N LEU A 87 6.73 0.56 2.42
CA LEU A 87 6.84 -0.38 1.29
C LEU A 87 7.91 -1.43 1.55
N ARG A 88 8.40 -1.53 2.77
CA ARG A 88 9.38 -2.52 3.19
C ARG A 88 8.98 -3.02 4.56
N ASP A 89 9.64 -4.09 4.98
CA ASP A 89 9.37 -4.67 6.28
C ASP A 89 10.08 -3.83 7.36
N HIS A 90 9.30 -3.00 8.04
CA HIS A 90 9.79 -2.14 9.11
C HIS A 90 9.19 -2.50 10.47
N TYR A 91 8.43 -3.61 10.53
CA TYR A 91 7.80 -3.99 11.79
C TYR A 91 7.98 -5.45 12.11
#